data_3982c3908bab1c1f914ceb85438640d6
#
_entry.id   3982c3908bab1c1f914ceb85438640d6
#
_cell.length_a   1.000
_cell.length_b   1.000
_cell.length_c   1.000
_cell.angle_alpha   90.00
_cell.angle_beta   90.00
_cell.angle_gamma   90.00
#
_symmetry.space_group_name_H-M   'P 1'
#
loop_
_entity.id
_entity.type
_entity.pdbx_description
1 polymer ?
#
loop_
_entity_poly.entity_id
_entity_poly.type
_entity_poly.pdbx_seq_one_letter_code
_entity_poly.pdbx_strand_id
1 'polypeptide(L)'
;MTRQFILQEHPKGIINIVDATNIERNLYLTMQLLELDIPMVLALNMMDEVRQNGGSVRVNELEEELGIPVIPISAAKNEGIGELIDHALHVTHFQEKPGRQDFCDADYHGGAVHRCLHGIMHLIEDHAQNAGIPVRFAASKLAEGDEEIEARLNLDTNEKETLEHIICQMEKERGLDRAAAIADMRFGFIEKVCRQTVVKPRESREHQRSVKIDRLLTGTYTAIPAFIAIMGLVFWLTFNVIGAVLSDGLELVIGWLTERADAALTAAGINPVLHSLLIDGVCNGVGSVLSFLPIIVTLFFFLSLLEDSGYMARVAFVMDKLLRKIGLSGRSIVPMLIGFGCTVPGVMASRTLSSERDRKMTILLTPFMSCSAKIS
;
A
#
# COMPACT_ATOMS: atom_id res chain seq x y z
N MET A 1 -4.95 -9.05 8.92
CA MET A 1 -4.83 -8.17 10.11
C MET A 1 -6.16 -7.54 10.50
N THR A 2 -6.78 -6.66 9.72
CA THR A 2 -8.03 -5.96 10.08
C THR A 2 -9.17 -6.93 10.43
N ARG A 3 -9.41 -7.95 9.61
CA ARG A 3 -10.45 -8.98 9.84
C ARG A 3 -10.26 -9.72 11.15
N GLN A 4 -9.05 -10.21 11.41
CA GLN A 4 -8.75 -10.97 12.65
C GLN A 4 -8.94 -10.10 13.90
N PHE A 5 -8.51 -8.84 13.83
CA PHE A 5 -8.75 -7.88 14.90
C PHE A 5 -10.24 -7.71 15.19
N ILE A 6 -11.06 -7.50 14.17
CA ILE A 6 -12.51 -7.29 14.32
C ILE A 6 -13.19 -8.52 14.92
N LEU A 7 -12.83 -9.74 14.46
CA LEU A 7 -13.41 -11.00 14.95
C LEU A 7 -12.93 -11.41 16.34
N GLN A 8 -11.78 -10.88 16.81
CA GLN A 8 -11.23 -11.19 18.13
C GLN A 8 -11.60 -10.15 19.18
N GLU A 9 -11.53 -8.87 18.83
CA GLU A 9 -11.69 -7.76 19.78
C GLU A 9 -13.13 -7.24 19.87
N HIS A 10 -14.00 -7.63 18.93
CA HIS A 10 -15.41 -7.22 18.85
C HIS A 10 -15.61 -5.70 19.09
N PRO A 11 -15.06 -4.82 18.24
CA PRO A 11 -15.18 -3.39 18.44
C PRO A 11 -16.64 -2.96 18.47
N LYS A 12 -16.97 -1.97 19.30
CA LYS A 12 -18.35 -1.47 19.43
C LYS A 12 -18.86 -0.72 18.22
N GLY A 13 -17.95 -0.25 17.36
CA GLY A 13 -18.28 0.45 16.11
C GLY A 13 -17.07 0.65 15.23
N ILE A 14 -17.31 0.96 13.96
CA ILE A 14 -16.29 1.15 12.92
C ILE A 14 -16.49 2.51 12.26
N ILE A 15 -15.43 3.31 12.13
CA ILE A 15 -15.36 4.43 11.23
C ILE A 15 -14.57 3.98 10.01
N ASN A 16 -15.26 3.84 8.89
CA ASN A 16 -14.63 3.47 7.62
C ASN A 16 -14.35 4.72 6.78
N ILE A 17 -13.08 5.01 6.52
CA ILE A 17 -12.67 6.17 5.74
C ILE A 17 -12.50 5.77 4.29
N VAL A 18 -13.25 6.43 3.41
CA VAL A 18 -13.27 6.18 1.96
C VAL A 18 -12.82 7.43 1.21
N ASP A 19 -11.93 7.26 0.26
CA ASP A 19 -11.52 8.31 -0.66
C ASP A 19 -12.61 8.53 -1.71
N ALA A 20 -13.24 9.71 -1.68
CA ALA A 20 -14.31 10.10 -2.58
C ALA A 20 -13.84 10.26 -4.04
N THR A 21 -12.55 10.49 -4.28
CA THR A 21 -11.99 10.61 -5.63
C THR A 21 -11.89 9.25 -6.33
N ASN A 22 -11.78 8.16 -5.55
CA ASN A 22 -11.69 6.78 -6.00
C ASN A 22 -12.72 5.87 -5.30
N ILE A 23 -13.93 6.36 -5.18
CA ILE A 23 -14.99 5.73 -4.38
C ILE A 23 -15.29 4.27 -4.80
N GLU A 24 -15.33 3.98 -6.10
CA GLU A 24 -15.61 2.64 -6.64
C GLU A 24 -14.63 1.58 -6.09
N ARG A 25 -13.35 1.92 -6.01
CA ARG A 25 -12.33 1.01 -5.49
C ARG A 25 -12.41 0.84 -3.98
N ASN A 26 -12.70 1.91 -3.27
CA ASN A 26 -12.68 1.93 -1.81
C ASN A 26 -13.95 1.29 -1.21
N LEU A 27 -15.11 1.37 -1.88
CA LEU A 27 -16.34 0.72 -1.44
C LEU A 27 -16.24 -0.81 -1.38
N TYR A 28 -15.30 -1.43 -2.05
CA TYR A 28 -15.11 -2.89 -1.98
C TYR A 28 -14.81 -3.35 -0.54
N LEU A 29 -13.95 -2.63 0.17
CA LEU A 29 -13.69 -2.90 1.59
C LEU A 29 -14.92 -2.60 2.46
N THR A 30 -15.63 -1.51 2.15
CA THR A 30 -16.86 -1.14 2.86
C THR A 30 -17.87 -2.27 2.84
N MET A 31 -18.10 -2.90 1.68
CA MET A 31 -19.02 -4.04 1.58
C MET A 31 -18.60 -5.23 2.45
N GLN A 32 -17.31 -5.53 2.52
CA GLN A 32 -16.80 -6.60 3.40
C GLN A 32 -16.98 -6.27 4.89
N LEU A 33 -16.90 -5.00 5.26
CA LEU A 33 -17.14 -4.55 6.63
C LEU A 33 -18.62 -4.59 6.99
N LEU A 34 -19.52 -4.26 6.05
CA LEU A 34 -20.97 -4.33 6.25
C LEU A 34 -21.45 -5.76 6.52
N GLU A 35 -20.83 -6.76 5.90
CA GLU A 35 -21.13 -8.18 6.14
C GLU A 35 -20.81 -8.63 7.58
N LEU A 36 -19.99 -7.87 8.34
CA LEU A 36 -19.64 -8.16 9.73
C LEU A 36 -20.69 -7.76 10.76
N ASP A 37 -21.77 -7.09 10.35
CA ASP A 37 -22.91 -6.70 11.20
C ASP A 37 -22.51 -5.86 12.44
N ILE A 38 -21.51 -5.02 12.30
CA ILE A 38 -21.04 -4.11 13.35
C ILE A 38 -21.50 -2.68 13.04
N PRO A 39 -21.94 -1.90 14.07
CA PRO A 39 -22.26 -0.49 13.91
C PRO A 39 -21.16 0.26 13.16
N MET A 40 -21.51 0.95 12.06
CA MET A 40 -20.51 1.57 11.21
C MET A 40 -20.98 2.92 10.66
N VAL A 41 -20.02 3.84 10.52
CA VAL A 41 -20.19 5.13 9.83
C VAL A 41 -19.18 5.21 8.68
N LEU A 42 -19.61 5.69 7.52
CA LEU A 42 -18.74 5.95 6.38
C LEU A 42 -18.28 7.41 6.38
N ALA A 43 -16.99 7.64 6.52
CA ALA A 43 -16.37 8.95 6.35
C ALA A 43 -15.92 9.11 4.89
N LEU A 44 -16.64 9.91 4.11
CA LEU A 44 -16.34 10.17 2.71
C LEU A 44 -15.33 11.32 2.62
N ASN A 45 -14.04 11.00 2.58
CA ASN A 45 -12.94 11.96 2.62
C ASN A 45 -12.57 12.52 1.23
N MET A 46 -11.80 13.60 1.21
CA MET A 46 -11.39 14.33 -0.01
C MET A 46 -12.54 14.98 -0.78
N MET A 47 -13.63 15.32 -0.11
CA MET A 47 -14.78 15.99 -0.74
C MET A 47 -14.46 17.36 -1.29
N ASP A 48 -13.45 18.03 -0.78
CA ASP A 48 -12.94 19.29 -1.32
C ASP A 48 -12.31 19.08 -2.73
N GLU A 49 -11.57 18.02 -2.96
CA GLU A 49 -11.02 17.68 -4.28
C GLU A 49 -12.13 17.32 -5.27
N VAL A 50 -13.11 16.54 -4.85
CA VAL A 50 -14.27 16.19 -5.69
C VAL A 50 -15.00 17.46 -6.16
N ARG A 51 -15.27 18.40 -5.22
CA ARG A 51 -15.93 19.68 -5.52
C ARG A 51 -15.09 20.59 -6.43
N GLN A 52 -13.78 20.70 -6.17
CA GLN A 52 -12.85 21.49 -7.00
C GLN A 52 -12.79 21.00 -8.45
N ASN A 53 -12.89 19.69 -8.64
CA ASN A 53 -12.89 19.08 -9.97
C ASN A 53 -14.28 19.04 -10.63
N GLY A 54 -15.29 19.68 -10.03
CA GLY A 54 -16.65 19.76 -10.54
C GLY A 54 -17.45 18.45 -10.48
N GLY A 55 -17.01 17.52 -9.61
CA GLY A 55 -17.77 16.33 -9.25
C GLY A 55 -18.69 16.57 -8.06
N SER A 56 -19.59 15.64 -7.81
CA SER A 56 -20.43 15.62 -6.62
C SER A 56 -20.82 14.18 -6.25
N VAL A 57 -21.09 13.97 -4.97
CA VAL A 57 -21.64 12.72 -4.47
C VAL A 57 -22.99 13.03 -3.82
N ARG A 58 -24.01 12.28 -4.18
CA ARG A 58 -25.33 12.36 -3.58
C ARG A 58 -25.33 11.54 -2.30
N VAL A 59 -24.94 12.20 -1.21
CA VAL A 59 -24.68 11.55 0.07
C VAL A 59 -25.89 10.80 0.59
N ASN A 60 -27.06 11.41 0.58
CA ASN A 60 -28.30 10.79 1.09
C ASN A 60 -28.69 9.52 0.29
N GLU A 61 -28.57 9.55 -1.04
CA GLU A 61 -28.83 8.37 -1.88
C GLU A 61 -27.79 7.25 -1.61
N LEU A 62 -26.53 7.63 -1.37
CA LEU A 62 -25.48 6.69 -1.03
C LEU A 62 -25.70 6.06 0.36
N GLU A 63 -26.21 6.83 1.31
CA GLU A 63 -26.61 6.41 2.64
C GLU A 63 -27.74 5.37 2.60
N GLU A 64 -28.80 5.66 1.81
CA GLU A 64 -29.91 4.74 1.57
C GLU A 64 -29.45 3.43 0.93
N GLU A 65 -28.56 3.50 -0.07
CA GLU A 65 -28.07 2.31 -0.77
C GLU A 65 -27.14 1.44 0.08
N LEU A 66 -26.35 2.04 0.95
CA LEU A 66 -25.43 1.30 1.85
C LEU A 66 -26.09 0.90 3.18
N GLY A 67 -27.16 1.60 3.60
CA GLY A 67 -27.82 1.37 4.87
C GLY A 67 -27.01 1.77 6.10
N ILE A 68 -26.11 2.75 5.97
CA ILE A 68 -25.27 3.31 7.05
C ILE A 68 -25.12 4.81 6.86
N PRO A 69 -24.91 5.58 7.96
CA PRO A 69 -24.61 7.01 7.88
C PRO A 69 -23.35 7.28 7.03
N VAL A 70 -23.45 8.26 6.13
CA VAL A 70 -22.36 8.68 5.25
C VAL A 70 -22.06 10.14 5.46
N ILE A 71 -20.89 10.45 6.03
CA ILE A 71 -20.51 11.81 6.39
C ILE A 71 -19.43 12.33 5.44
N PRO A 72 -19.72 13.38 4.67
CA PRO A 72 -18.74 14.00 3.78
C PRO A 72 -17.73 14.82 4.58
N ILE A 73 -16.46 14.51 4.46
CA ILE A 73 -15.38 15.19 5.17
C ILE A 73 -14.25 15.66 4.24
N SER A 74 -13.47 16.62 4.75
CA SER A 74 -12.14 16.94 4.24
C SER A 74 -11.18 16.98 5.42
N ALA A 75 -10.42 15.91 5.62
CA ALA A 75 -9.46 15.83 6.72
C ALA A 75 -8.38 16.90 6.61
N ALA A 76 -7.92 17.24 5.39
CA ALA A 76 -6.93 18.27 5.13
C ALA A 76 -7.41 19.68 5.54
N LYS A 77 -8.72 19.94 5.46
CA LYS A 77 -9.33 21.24 5.84
C LYS A 77 -10.04 21.22 7.19
N ASN A 78 -10.04 20.08 7.86
CA ASN A 78 -10.77 19.87 9.12
C ASN A 78 -12.28 20.15 8.99
N GLU A 79 -12.88 19.85 7.81
CA GLU A 79 -14.32 19.99 7.54
C GLU A 79 -15.05 18.68 7.82
N GLY A 80 -16.22 18.73 8.47
CA GLY A 80 -17.10 17.58 8.72
C GLY A 80 -16.64 16.62 9.83
N ILE A 81 -15.51 16.87 10.49
CA ILE A 81 -14.95 15.95 11.50
C ILE A 81 -15.83 15.89 12.75
N GLY A 82 -16.36 17.02 13.22
CA GLY A 82 -17.28 17.07 14.37
C GLY A 82 -18.53 16.23 14.13
N GLU A 83 -19.19 16.43 12.98
CA GLU A 83 -20.37 15.67 12.56
C GLU A 83 -20.08 14.17 12.46
N LEU A 84 -18.91 13.78 11.90
CA LEU A 84 -18.48 12.39 11.86
C LEU A 84 -18.38 11.76 13.25
N ILE A 85 -17.80 12.48 14.21
CA ILE A 85 -17.64 11.99 15.58
C ILE A 85 -19.01 11.84 16.25
N ASP A 86 -19.90 12.83 16.09
CA ASP A 86 -21.25 12.78 16.68
C ASP A 86 -22.05 11.60 16.15
N HIS A 87 -22.04 11.37 14.83
CA HIS A 87 -22.69 10.20 14.20
C HIS A 87 -22.05 8.88 14.65
N ALA A 88 -20.72 8.81 14.73
CA ALA A 88 -20.02 7.59 15.18
C ALA A 88 -20.37 7.26 16.65
N LEU A 89 -20.44 8.25 17.52
CA LEU A 89 -20.87 8.08 18.91
C LEU A 89 -22.33 7.65 18.99
N HIS A 90 -23.22 8.27 18.21
CA HIS A 90 -24.63 7.91 18.16
C HIS A 90 -24.85 6.45 17.75
N VAL A 91 -24.33 6.06 16.60
CA VAL A 91 -24.46 4.70 16.06
C VAL A 91 -23.86 3.66 17.03
N THR A 92 -22.72 3.99 17.65
CA THR A 92 -22.08 3.10 18.62
C THR A 92 -22.87 3.01 19.94
N HIS A 93 -23.44 4.13 20.40
CA HIS A 93 -24.20 4.17 21.66
C HIS A 93 -25.51 3.37 21.54
N PHE A 94 -26.22 3.54 20.45
CA PHE A 94 -27.50 2.85 20.19
C PHE A 94 -27.33 1.47 19.55
N GLN A 95 -26.09 1.06 19.23
CA GLN A 95 -25.77 -0.22 18.56
C GLN A 95 -26.56 -0.39 17.25
N GLU A 96 -26.64 0.70 16.47
CA GLU A 96 -27.34 0.71 15.18
C GLU A 96 -26.54 -0.10 14.16
N LYS A 97 -27.06 -1.26 13.81
CA LYS A 97 -26.47 -2.16 12.83
C LYS A 97 -26.72 -1.66 11.40
N PRO A 98 -25.83 -2.03 10.44
CA PRO A 98 -26.05 -1.71 9.04
C PRO A 98 -27.40 -2.21 8.55
N GLY A 99 -28.17 -1.31 7.91
CA GLY A 99 -29.50 -1.64 7.38
C GLY A 99 -29.43 -2.59 6.16
N ARG A 100 -28.26 -2.73 5.54
CA ARG A 100 -28.04 -3.60 4.39
C ARG A 100 -26.79 -4.46 4.57
N GLN A 101 -26.97 -5.76 4.48
CA GLN A 101 -25.89 -6.76 4.54
C GLN A 101 -25.87 -7.62 3.27
N ASP A 102 -26.96 -7.66 2.53
CA ASP A 102 -27.07 -8.41 1.30
C ASP A 102 -26.93 -7.51 0.08
N PHE A 103 -25.92 -7.81 -0.72
CA PHE A 103 -25.54 -7.08 -1.94
C PHE A 103 -25.78 -7.91 -3.20
N CYS A 104 -26.29 -9.14 -3.06
CA CYS A 104 -26.60 -9.96 -4.21
C CYS A 104 -27.98 -9.62 -4.78
N ASP A 105 -27.99 -9.37 -6.09
CA ASP A 105 -29.21 -9.15 -6.84
C ASP A 105 -29.69 -10.50 -7.41
N ALA A 106 -30.97 -10.84 -7.17
CA ALA A 106 -31.54 -12.09 -7.64
C ALA A 106 -31.56 -12.21 -9.17
N ASP A 107 -31.56 -11.07 -9.87
CA ASP A 107 -31.59 -11.02 -11.33
C ASP A 107 -30.18 -10.89 -11.95
N TYR A 108 -29.18 -10.51 -11.18
CA TYR A 108 -27.83 -10.32 -11.68
C TYR A 108 -27.23 -11.62 -12.17
N HIS A 109 -26.95 -11.70 -13.46
CA HIS A 109 -26.45 -12.89 -14.14
C HIS A 109 -27.23 -14.18 -13.79
N GLY A 110 -28.55 -14.11 -13.78
CA GLY A 110 -29.43 -15.24 -13.50
C GLY A 110 -29.47 -15.69 -12.04
N GLY A 111 -28.95 -14.88 -11.11
CA GLY A 111 -29.02 -15.11 -9.67
C GLY A 111 -28.18 -16.26 -9.14
N ALA A 112 -27.19 -16.74 -9.88
CA ALA A 112 -26.37 -17.89 -9.46
C ALA A 112 -25.64 -17.63 -8.14
N VAL A 113 -25.01 -16.45 -7.98
CA VAL A 113 -24.33 -16.06 -6.73
C VAL A 113 -25.34 -15.87 -5.60
N HIS A 114 -26.50 -15.29 -5.88
CA HIS A 114 -27.57 -15.11 -4.89
C HIS A 114 -28.02 -16.47 -4.32
N ARG A 115 -28.36 -17.44 -5.19
CA ARG A 115 -28.76 -18.78 -4.75
C ARG A 115 -27.64 -19.49 -3.98
N CYS A 116 -26.40 -19.35 -4.43
CA CYS A 116 -25.23 -19.93 -3.75
C CYS A 116 -25.10 -19.39 -2.31
N LEU A 117 -25.06 -18.08 -2.15
CA LEU A 117 -24.85 -17.46 -0.84
C LEU A 117 -26.03 -17.74 0.11
N HIS A 118 -27.28 -17.66 -0.36
CA HIS A 118 -28.44 -18.00 0.45
C HIS A 118 -28.49 -19.50 0.80
N GLY A 119 -28.12 -20.38 -0.12
CA GLY A 119 -28.02 -21.82 0.18
C GLY A 119 -26.97 -22.11 1.24
N ILE A 120 -25.82 -21.45 1.17
CA ILE A 120 -24.75 -21.59 2.18
C ILE A 120 -25.22 -20.99 3.53
N MET A 121 -25.88 -19.82 3.53
CA MET A 121 -26.39 -19.21 4.76
C MET A 121 -27.32 -20.16 5.51
N HIS A 122 -28.26 -20.81 4.83
CA HIS A 122 -29.14 -21.81 5.45
C HIS A 122 -28.40 -23.04 5.97
N LEU A 123 -27.36 -23.47 5.25
CA LEU A 123 -26.56 -24.64 5.67
C LEU A 123 -25.77 -24.38 6.94
N ILE A 124 -25.27 -23.14 7.13
CA ILE A 124 -24.31 -22.84 8.22
C ILE A 124 -24.92 -22.02 9.36
N GLU A 125 -26.22 -21.74 9.35
CA GLU A 125 -26.85 -20.81 10.30
C GLU A 125 -26.57 -21.14 11.75
N ASP A 126 -26.79 -22.40 12.16
CA ASP A 126 -26.53 -22.88 13.51
C ASP A 126 -25.04 -22.84 13.88
N HIS A 127 -24.18 -23.24 12.93
CA HIS A 127 -22.73 -23.24 13.12
C HIS A 127 -22.16 -21.84 13.29
N ALA A 128 -22.64 -20.88 12.48
CA ALA A 128 -22.21 -19.50 12.54
C ALA A 128 -22.66 -18.82 13.85
N GLN A 129 -23.90 -19.09 14.30
CA GLN A 129 -24.39 -18.60 15.59
C GLN A 129 -23.56 -19.15 16.76
N ASN A 130 -23.26 -20.46 16.77
CA ASN A 130 -22.43 -21.10 17.80
C ASN A 130 -20.99 -20.57 17.82
N ALA A 131 -20.44 -20.23 16.63
CA ALA A 131 -19.11 -19.66 16.49
C ALA A 131 -19.05 -18.15 16.77
N GLY A 132 -20.21 -17.47 16.95
CA GLY A 132 -20.31 -16.02 17.12
C GLY A 132 -19.88 -15.22 15.87
N ILE A 133 -20.04 -15.81 14.67
CA ILE A 133 -19.67 -15.19 13.40
C ILE A 133 -20.95 -14.80 12.65
N PRO A 134 -21.05 -13.57 12.09
CA PRO A 134 -22.21 -13.19 11.28
C PRO A 134 -22.42 -14.15 10.10
N VAL A 135 -23.64 -14.68 9.97
CA VAL A 135 -23.96 -15.73 8.98
C VAL A 135 -23.62 -15.30 7.55
N ARG A 136 -23.97 -14.06 7.20
CA ARG A 136 -23.68 -13.51 5.86
C ARG A 136 -22.19 -13.45 5.56
N PHE A 137 -21.40 -12.97 6.52
CA PHE A 137 -19.94 -12.91 6.42
C PHE A 137 -19.35 -14.31 6.27
N ALA A 138 -19.80 -15.27 7.11
CA ALA A 138 -19.35 -16.65 7.04
C ALA A 138 -19.66 -17.28 5.66
N ALA A 139 -20.88 -17.08 5.15
CA ALA A 139 -21.29 -17.60 3.84
C ALA A 139 -20.44 -17.02 2.70
N SER A 140 -20.20 -15.71 2.69
CA SER A 140 -19.35 -15.07 1.69
C SER A 140 -17.92 -15.61 1.73
N LYS A 141 -17.36 -15.83 2.93
CA LYS A 141 -16.01 -16.36 3.11
C LYS A 141 -15.87 -17.82 2.72
N LEU A 142 -16.84 -18.65 3.07
CA LEU A 142 -16.88 -20.05 2.60
C LEU A 142 -17.00 -20.13 1.08
N ALA A 143 -17.85 -19.27 0.48
CA ALA A 143 -17.97 -19.20 -0.97
C ALA A 143 -16.68 -18.74 -1.65
N GLU A 144 -15.84 -17.93 -0.99
CA GLU A 144 -14.50 -17.54 -1.45
C GLU A 144 -13.44 -18.64 -1.24
N GLY A 145 -13.72 -19.68 -0.46
CA GLY A 145 -12.79 -20.76 -0.11
C GLY A 145 -11.85 -20.42 1.05
N ASP A 146 -12.33 -19.69 2.07
CA ASP A 146 -11.55 -19.30 3.25
C ASP A 146 -11.45 -20.45 4.25
N GLU A 147 -10.32 -21.15 4.29
CA GLU A 147 -10.06 -22.31 5.17
C GLU A 147 -10.12 -21.95 6.66
N GLU A 148 -9.78 -20.71 7.05
CA GLU A 148 -9.82 -20.28 8.45
C GLU A 148 -11.26 -20.23 8.97
N ILE A 149 -12.19 -19.71 8.17
CA ILE A 149 -13.61 -19.66 8.54
C ILE A 149 -14.23 -21.06 8.50
N GLU A 150 -13.87 -21.89 7.51
CA GLU A 150 -14.32 -23.28 7.44
C GLU A 150 -13.92 -24.07 8.70
N ALA A 151 -12.68 -23.91 9.15
CA ALA A 151 -12.19 -24.58 10.37
C ALA A 151 -12.92 -24.10 11.63
N ARG A 152 -13.28 -22.82 11.73
CA ARG A 152 -14.01 -22.25 12.88
C ARG A 152 -15.45 -22.71 12.96
N LEU A 153 -16.10 -22.94 11.82
CA LEU A 153 -17.49 -23.39 11.77
C LEU A 153 -17.66 -24.87 12.10
N ASN A 154 -16.58 -25.66 12.02
CA ASN A 154 -16.56 -27.08 12.38
C ASN A 154 -17.67 -27.90 11.71
N LEU A 155 -17.81 -27.74 10.37
CA LEU A 155 -18.81 -28.43 9.54
C LEU A 155 -18.51 -29.94 9.48
N ASP A 156 -19.56 -30.77 9.44
CA ASP A 156 -19.43 -32.20 9.23
C ASP A 156 -19.08 -32.55 7.76
N THR A 157 -18.81 -33.82 7.49
CA THR A 157 -18.41 -34.28 6.14
C THR A 157 -19.52 -34.07 5.11
N ASN A 158 -20.77 -34.31 5.47
CA ASN A 158 -21.92 -34.17 4.58
C ASN A 158 -22.21 -32.70 4.28
N GLU A 159 -22.05 -31.83 5.27
CA GLU A 159 -22.20 -30.39 5.13
C GLU A 159 -21.11 -29.80 4.20
N LYS A 160 -19.86 -30.27 4.34
CA LYS A 160 -18.77 -29.88 3.42
C LYS A 160 -19.00 -30.33 1.98
N GLU A 161 -19.50 -31.54 1.78
CA GLU A 161 -19.86 -32.04 0.45
C GLU A 161 -21.00 -31.22 -0.16
N THR A 162 -22.01 -30.88 0.65
CA THR A 162 -23.13 -30.04 0.24
C THR A 162 -22.67 -28.62 -0.11
N LEU A 163 -21.80 -28.03 0.73
CA LEU A 163 -21.20 -26.73 0.51
C LEU A 163 -20.43 -26.69 -0.83
N GLU A 164 -19.58 -27.69 -1.06
CA GLU A 164 -18.80 -27.75 -2.31
C GLU A 164 -19.70 -27.98 -3.54
N HIS A 165 -20.77 -28.75 -3.39
CA HIS A 165 -21.75 -28.94 -4.47
C HIS A 165 -22.44 -27.62 -4.86
N ILE A 166 -22.88 -26.80 -3.88
CA ILE A 166 -23.51 -25.51 -4.08
C ILE A 166 -22.53 -24.55 -4.79
N ILE A 167 -21.26 -24.54 -4.35
CA ILE A 167 -20.23 -23.69 -4.93
C ILE A 167 -19.91 -24.12 -6.38
N CYS A 168 -19.69 -25.41 -6.61
CA CYS A 168 -19.43 -25.95 -7.96
C CYS A 168 -20.59 -25.68 -8.93
N GLN A 169 -21.85 -25.68 -8.46
CA GLN A 169 -22.98 -25.29 -9.29
C GLN A 169 -22.89 -23.83 -9.71
N MET A 170 -22.59 -22.91 -8.77
CA MET A 170 -22.39 -21.49 -9.05
C MET A 170 -21.24 -21.28 -10.06
N GLU A 171 -20.10 -21.94 -9.88
CA GLU A 171 -18.95 -21.84 -10.77
C GLU A 171 -19.31 -22.27 -12.21
N LYS A 172 -20.05 -23.37 -12.35
CA LYS A 172 -20.53 -23.84 -13.65
C LYS A 172 -21.51 -22.88 -14.33
N GLU A 173 -22.45 -22.34 -13.58
CA GLU A 173 -23.42 -21.38 -14.09
C GLU A 173 -22.79 -20.04 -14.47
N ARG A 174 -21.78 -19.59 -13.71
CA ARG A 174 -21.07 -18.32 -13.95
C ARG A 174 -19.94 -18.44 -14.98
N GLY A 175 -19.34 -19.60 -15.15
CA GLY A 175 -18.12 -19.78 -15.91
C GLY A 175 -16.89 -19.05 -15.31
N LEU A 176 -16.95 -18.74 -14.03
CA LEU A 176 -15.90 -18.08 -13.23
C LEU A 176 -15.55 -18.95 -12.04
N ASP A 177 -14.32 -18.80 -11.54
CA ASP A 177 -13.96 -19.39 -10.25
C ASP A 177 -14.73 -18.73 -9.10
N ARG A 178 -14.81 -19.40 -7.96
CA ARG A 178 -15.58 -18.96 -6.78
C ARG A 178 -15.22 -17.56 -6.30
N ALA A 179 -13.94 -17.25 -6.21
CA ALA A 179 -13.47 -15.94 -5.75
C ALA A 179 -13.78 -14.82 -6.76
N ALA A 180 -13.63 -15.11 -8.06
CA ALA A 180 -13.95 -14.17 -9.12
C ALA A 180 -15.46 -13.92 -9.21
N ALA A 181 -16.32 -14.95 -9.01
CA ALA A 181 -17.78 -14.79 -9.03
C ALA A 181 -18.27 -13.89 -7.88
N ILE A 182 -17.74 -14.07 -6.68
CA ILE A 182 -18.09 -13.20 -5.53
C ILE A 182 -17.56 -11.78 -5.72
N ALA A 183 -16.34 -11.61 -6.25
CA ALA A 183 -15.79 -10.30 -6.55
C ALA A 183 -16.60 -9.57 -7.61
N ASP A 184 -17.00 -10.26 -8.68
CA ASP A 184 -17.83 -9.71 -9.78
C ASP A 184 -19.19 -9.22 -9.26
N MET A 185 -19.84 -9.98 -8.38
CA MET A 185 -21.08 -9.57 -7.73
C MET A 185 -20.90 -8.27 -6.93
N ARG A 186 -19.85 -8.17 -6.11
CA ARG A 186 -19.57 -6.95 -5.34
C ARG A 186 -19.27 -5.75 -6.25
N PHE A 187 -18.44 -5.93 -7.28
CA PHE A 187 -18.18 -4.87 -8.24
C PHE A 187 -19.42 -4.44 -9.02
N GLY A 188 -20.28 -5.38 -9.40
CA GLY A 188 -21.56 -5.08 -10.05
C GLY A 188 -22.47 -4.21 -9.17
N PHE A 189 -22.57 -4.52 -7.88
CA PHE A 189 -23.30 -3.69 -6.92
C PHE A 189 -22.66 -2.29 -6.78
N ILE A 190 -21.35 -2.21 -6.59
CA ILE A 190 -20.63 -0.94 -6.47
C ILE A 190 -20.83 -0.08 -7.71
N GLU A 191 -20.73 -0.66 -8.91
CA GLU A 191 -20.94 0.07 -10.16
C GLU A 191 -22.37 0.62 -10.26
N LYS A 192 -23.38 -0.17 -9.87
CA LYS A 192 -24.79 0.26 -9.82
C LYS A 192 -24.98 1.46 -8.88
N VAL A 193 -24.46 1.35 -7.64
CA VAL A 193 -24.55 2.42 -6.65
C VAL A 193 -23.81 3.68 -7.12
N CYS A 194 -22.56 3.54 -7.56
CA CYS A 194 -21.78 4.69 -8.02
C CYS A 194 -22.37 5.38 -9.26
N ARG A 195 -22.98 4.63 -10.16
CA ARG A 195 -23.68 5.20 -11.33
C ARG A 195 -24.87 6.09 -10.93
N GLN A 196 -25.55 5.77 -9.85
CA GLN A 196 -26.69 6.52 -9.33
C GLN A 196 -26.28 7.70 -8.46
N THR A 197 -25.28 7.50 -7.59
CA THR A 197 -24.94 8.43 -6.50
C THR A 197 -23.75 9.34 -6.79
N VAL A 198 -22.88 8.98 -7.75
CA VAL A 198 -21.63 9.71 -8.01
C VAL A 198 -21.67 10.41 -9.37
N VAL A 199 -21.60 11.73 -9.33
CA VAL A 199 -21.33 12.53 -10.54
C VAL A 199 -19.82 12.64 -10.68
N LYS A 200 -19.24 11.88 -11.60
CA LYS A 200 -17.79 11.86 -11.81
C LYS A 200 -17.27 13.26 -12.11
N PRO A 201 -16.21 13.71 -11.41
CA PRO A 201 -15.57 14.97 -11.71
C PRO A 201 -15.05 14.98 -13.15
N ARG A 202 -15.02 16.15 -13.78
CA ARG A 202 -14.30 16.30 -15.05
C ARG A 202 -12.83 15.97 -14.76
N GLU A 203 -12.24 15.11 -15.60
CA GLU A 203 -10.81 14.78 -15.46
C GLU A 203 -9.99 16.07 -15.35
N SER A 204 -9.32 16.24 -14.22
CA SER A 204 -8.47 17.41 -14.03
C SER A 204 -7.33 17.40 -15.08
N ARG A 205 -6.88 18.57 -15.51
CA ARG A 205 -5.73 18.66 -16.43
C ARG A 205 -4.48 17.99 -15.83
N GLU A 206 -4.38 17.99 -14.52
CA GLU A 206 -3.29 17.33 -13.77
C GLU A 206 -3.40 15.81 -13.86
N HIS A 207 -4.60 15.25 -13.69
CA HIS A 207 -4.84 13.83 -13.88
C HIS A 207 -4.50 13.37 -15.30
N GLN A 208 -4.94 14.12 -16.32
CA GLN A 208 -4.60 13.82 -17.72
C GLN A 208 -3.08 13.89 -17.99
N ARG A 209 -2.36 14.83 -17.37
CA ARG A 209 -0.89 14.90 -17.46
C ARG A 209 -0.24 13.70 -16.76
N SER A 210 -0.71 13.35 -15.56
CA SER A 210 -0.22 12.18 -14.82
C SER A 210 -0.42 10.89 -15.62
N VAL A 211 -1.61 10.67 -16.20
CA VAL A 211 -1.89 9.51 -17.06
C VAL A 211 -1.01 9.45 -18.30
N LYS A 212 -0.70 10.61 -18.93
CA LYS A 212 0.22 10.65 -20.07
C LYS A 212 1.66 10.32 -19.67
N ILE A 213 2.11 10.86 -18.54
CA ILE A 213 3.43 10.55 -17.96
C ILE A 213 3.50 9.06 -17.60
N ASP A 214 2.45 8.54 -16.96
CA ASP A 214 2.36 7.12 -16.60
C ASP A 214 2.43 6.21 -17.82
N ARG A 215 1.71 6.53 -18.89
CA ARG A 215 1.77 5.77 -20.14
C ARG A 215 3.17 5.75 -20.76
N LEU A 216 3.92 6.84 -20.63
CA LEU A 216 5.31 6.91 -21.09
C LEU A 216 6.24 6.07 -20.19
N LEU A 217 6.08 6.19 -18.87
CA LEU A 217 6.95 5.55 -17.87
C LEU A 217 6.67 4.07 -17.66
N THR A 218 5.42 3.60 -17.92
CA THR A 218 5.00 2.20 -17.72
C THR A 218 4.69 1.45 -19.02
N GLY A 219 4.89 2.08 -20.18
CA GLY A 219 4.65 1.48 -21.48
C GLY A 219 5.56 0.26 -21.72
N THR A 220 5.04 -0.76 -22.41
CA THR A 220 5.72 -2.06 -22.59
C THR A 220 7.14 -1.94 -23.19
N TYR A 221 7.38 -0.96 -24.05
CA TYR A 221 8.68 -0.75 -24.71
C TYR A 221 9.44 0.47 -24.14
N THR A 222 8.77 1.43 -23.53
CA THR A 222 9.35 2.68 -23.04
C THR A 222 9.78 2.62 -21.58
N ALA A 223 9.21 1.70 -20.79
CA ALA A 223 9.45 1.64 -19.36
C ALA A 223 10.91 1.34 -18.99
N ILE A 224 11.55 0.35 -19.65
CA ILE A 224 12.93 -0.03 -19.34
C ILE A 224 13.92 1.06 -19.78
N PRO A 225 13.86 1.62 -21.02
CA PRO A 225 14.70 2.74 -21.39
C PRO A 225 14.50 3.99 -20.51
N ALA A 226 13.26 4.32 -20.14
CA ALA A 226 12.97 5.43 -19.23
C ALA A 226 13.57 5.21 -17.85
N PHE A 227 13.46 3.99 -17.33
CA PHE A 227 14.07 3.59 -16.06
C PHE A 227 15.58 3.76 -16.07
N ILE A 228 16.26 3.25 -17.10
CA ILE A 228 17.73 3.36 -17.23
C ILE A 228 18.13 4.85 -17.35
N ALA A 229 17.38 5.65 -18.11
CA ALA A 229 17.68 7.07 -18.27
C ALA A 229 17.50 7.86 -16.96
N ILE A 230 16.42 7.64 -16.21
CA ILE A 230 16.15 8.32 -14.94
C ILE A 230 17.17 7.90 -13.88
N MET A 231 17.41 6.59 -13.71
CA MET A 231 18.39 6.11 -12.75
C MET A 231 19.82 6.54 -13.13
N GLY A 232 20.16 6.47 -14.41
CA GLY A 232 21.45 6.97 -14.92
C GLY A 232 21.64 8.47 -14.64
N LEU A 233 20.59 9.28 -14.84
CA LEU A 233 20.60 10.70 -14.52
C LEU A 233 20.79 10.96 -13.01
N VAL A 234 20.08 10.24 -12.17
CA VAL A 234 20.20 10.35 -10.71
C VAL A 234 21.62 9.99 -10.25
N PHE A 235 22.17 8.88 -10.72
CA PHE A 235 23.53 8.50 -10.37
C PHE A 235 24.57 9.49 -10.93
N TRP A 236 24.41 9.96 -12.16
CA TRP A 236 25.30 10.96 -12.74
C TRP A 236 25.29 12.28 -11.96
N LEU A 237 24.10 12.79 -11.58
CA LEU A 237 23.97 13.97 -10.73
C LEU A 237 24.59 13.76 -9.34
N THR A 238 24.37 12.60 -8.76
CA THR A 238 24.89 12.27 -7.41
C THR A 238 26.41 12.18 -7.38
N PHE A 239 27.01 11.45 -8.33
CA PHE A 239 28.46 11.15 -8.27
C PHE A 239 29.32 12.18 -9.00
N ASN A 240 28.83 12.82 -10.08
CA ASN A 240 29.67 13.70 -10.90
C ASN A 240 29.35 15.20 -10.77
N VAL A 241 28.16 15.55 -10.26
CA VAL A 241 27.77 16.98 -10.20
C VAL A 241 27.64 17.43 -8.75
N ILE A 242 26.56 17.08 -8.08
CA ILE A 242 26.24 17.61 -6.75
C ILE A 242 27.10 16.96 -5.67
N GLY A 243 27.15 15.63 -5.67
CA GLY A 243 27.90 14.90 -4.66
C GLY A 243 29.42 15.17 -4.75
N ALA A 244 29.97 15.24 -5.96
CA ALA A 244 31.40 15.59 -6.18
C ALA A 244 31.71 16.98 -5.62
N VAL A 245 30.95 18.02 -6.05
CA VAL A 245 31.18 19.41 -5.60
C VAL A 245 31.09 19.55 -4.08
N LEU A 246 30.10 18.88 -3.46
CA LEU A 246 29.95 18.92 -2.01
C LEU A 246 31.06 18.16 -1.28
N SER A 247 31.51 17.02 -1.84
CA SER A 247 32.61 16.23 -1.31
C SER A 247 33.93 16.98 -1.39
N ASP A 248 34.23 17.57 -2.55
CA ASP A 248 35.45 18.39 -2.73
C ASP A 248 35.44 19.61 -1.79
N GLY A 249 34.29 20.27 -1.64
CA GLY A 249 34.13 21.37 -0.68
C GLY A 249 34.38 20.94 0.77
N LEU A 250 33.86 19.79 1.16
CA LEU A 250 34.09 19.25 2.51
C LEU A 250 35.55 18.84 2.72
N GLU A 251 36.17 18.25 1.71
CA GLU A 251 37.58 17.86 1.75
C GLU A 251 38.53 19.08 1.95
N LEU A 252 38.23 20.21 1.26
CA LEU A 252 38.92 21.48 1.47
C LEU A 252 38.78 21.97 2.91
N VAL A 253 37.59 21.87 3.52
CA VAL A 253 37.37 22.28 4.92
C VAL A 253 38.12 21.37 5.88
N ILE A 254 38.07 20.06 5.68
CA ILE A 254 38.79 19.08 6.49
C ILE A 254 40.29 19.29 6.38
N GLY A 255 40.82 19.48 5.17
CA GLY A 255 42.24 19.78 4.93
C GLY A 255 42.69 21.03 5.66
N TRP A 256 41.92 22.13 5.56
CA TRP A 256 42.22 23.36 6.31
C TRP A 256 42.21 23.16 7.83
N LEU A 257 41.26 22.39 8.37
CA LEU A 257 41.22 22.06 9.80
C LEU A 257 42.38 21.19 10.23
N THR A 258 42.77 20.22 9.39
CA THR A 258 43.95 19.34 9.65
C THR A 258 45.23 20.14 9.64
N GLU A 259 45.45 21.05 8.69
CA GLU A 259 46.61 21.94 8.66
C GLU A 259 46.70 22.86 9.89
N ARG A 260 45.56 23.38 10.36
CA ARG A 260 45.50 24.17 11.60
C ARG A 260 45.83 23.34 12.83
N ALA A 261 45.33 22.11 12.90
CA ALA A 261 45.63 21.18 13.98
C ALA A 261 47.14 20.82 13.97
N ASP A 262 47.70 20.53 12.80
CA ASP A 262 49.13 20.23 12.62
C ASP A 262 50.04 21.36 13.13
N ALA A 263 49.76 22.59 12.69
CA ALA A 263 50.47 23.79 13.11
C ALA A 263 50.40 24.00 14.65
N ALA A 264 49.24 23.80 15.25
CA ALA A 264 49.04 23.96 16.68
C ALA A 264 49.79 22.88 17.51
N LEU A 265 49.75 21.62 17.05
CA LEU A 265 50.45 20.50 17.71
C LEU A 265 51.99 20.64 17.59
N THR A 266 52.45 21.11 16.42
CA THR A 266 53.90 21.40 16.21
C THR A 266 54.37 22.53 17.11
N ALA A 267 53.59 23.63 17.24
CA ALA A 267 53.89 24.73 18.13
C ALA A 267 53.89 24.34 19.61
N ALA A 268 53.09 23.37 19.99
CA ALA A 268 53.03 22.82 21.37
C ALA A 268 54.18 21.85 21.70
N GLY A 269 55.05 21.50 20.73
CA GLY A 269 56.23 20.66 20.96
C GLY A 269 55.90 19.22 21.35
N ILE A 270 54.80 18.66 20.86
CA ILE A 270 54.34 17.32 21.23
C ILE A 270 55.26 16.23 20.63
N ASN A 271 55.35 15.08 21.32
CA ASN A 271 56.13 13.94 20.86
C ASN A 271 55.73 13.54 19.42
N PRO A 272 56.73 13.34 18.50
CA PRO A 272 56.46 13.02 17.09
C PRO A 272 55.55 11.82 16.86
N VAL A 273 55.59 10.82 17.70
CA VAL A 273 54.73 9.62 17.60
C VAL A 273 53.29 9.99 17.90
N LEU A 274 53.03 10.82 18.92
CA LEU A 274 51.69 11.26 19.26
C LEU A 274 51.11 12.22 18.23
N HIS A 275 51.99 13.07 17.66
CA HIS A 275 51.65 13.99 16.57
C HIS A 275 51.19 13.22 15.32
N SER A 276 51.95 12.24 14.84
CA SER A 276 51.60 11.40 13.72
C SER A 276 50.30 10.59 13.96
N LEU A 277 50.12 10.06 15.18
CA LEU A 277 48.90 9.35 15.55
C LEU A 277 47.64 10.26 15.43
N LEU A 278 47.73 11.51 15.85
CA LEU A 278 46.63 12.45 15.83
C LEU A 278 46.32 12.96 14.40
N ILE A 279 47.38 13.35 13.66
CA ILE A 279 47.18 13.91 12.29
C ILE A 279 46.90 12.81 11.29
N ASP A 280 47.77 11.80 11.20
CA ASP A 280 47.61 10.76 10.16
C ASP A 280 46.56 9.73 10.54
N GLY A 281 46.46 9.34 11.81
CA GLY A 281 45.51 8.35 12.27
C GLY A 281 44.10 8.93 12.43
N VAL A 282 43.96 10.00 13.22
CA VAL A 282 42.61 10.52 13.55
C VAL A 282 42.14 11.52 12.50
N CYS A 283 42.88 12.59 12.20
CA CYS A 283 42.38 13.64 11.30
C CYS A 283 42.23 13.13 9.87
N ASN A 284 43.20 12.46 9.31
CA ASN A 284 43.11 11.93 7.96
C ASN A 284 42.16 10.74 7.86
N GLY A 285 42.16 9.82 8.86
CA GLY A 285 41.24 8.68 8.89
C GLY A 285 39.78 9.07 9.03
N VAL A 286 39.45 9.97 9.96
CA VAL A 286 38.08 10.50 10.11
C VAL A 286 37.70 11.37 8.90
N GLY A 287 38.64 12.18 8.40
CA GLY A 287 38.44 13.03 7.23
C GLY A 287 38.05 12.23 5.99
N SER A 288 38.74 11.13 5.71
CA SER A 288 38.40 10.28 4.54
C SER A 288 37.02 9.66 4.62
N VAL A 289 36.54 9.29 5.81
CA VAL A 289 35.20 8.76 6.02
C VAL A 289 34.12 9.87 5.83
N LEU A 290 34.42 11.06 6.39
CA LEU A 290 33.51 12.21 6.27
C LEU A 290 33.33 12.69 4.80
N SER A 291 34.38 12.56 3.97
CA SER A 291 34.32 12.95 2.54
C SER A 291 33.28 12.17 1.74
N PHE A 292 32.85 10.98 2.17
CA PHE A 292 31.79 10.23 1.53
C PHE A 292 30.37 10.65 1.97
N LEU A 293 30.25 11.39 3.10
CA LEU A 293 28.96 11.77 3.67
C LEU A 293 28.09 12.59 2.69
N PRO A 294 28.61 13.62 1.99
CA PRO A 294 27.82 14.41 1.05
C PRO A 294 27.26 13.60 -0.11
N ILE A 295 28.02 12.65 -0.63
CA ILE A 295 27.59 11.77 -1.72
C ILE A 295 26.41 10.91 -1.24
N ILE A 296 26.50 10.35 -0.03
CA ILE A 296 25.44 9.52 0.56
C ILE A 296 24.16 10.36 0.78
N VAL A 297 24.28 11.55 1.36
CA VAL A 297 23.16 12.45 1.61
C VAL A 297 22.47 12.84 0.29
N THR A 298 23.25 13.20 -0.73
CA THR A 298 22.73 13.57 -2.06
C THR A 298 21.99 12.40 -2.72
N LEU A 299 22.53 11.19 -2.62
CA LEU A 299 21.90 10.00 -3.14
C LEU A 299 20.55 9.73 -2.47
N PHE A 300 20.51 9.77 -1.14
CA PHE A 300 19.27 9.56 -0.40
C PHE A 300 18.24 10.63 -0.65
N PHE A 301 18.67 11.88 -0.85
CA PHE A 301 17.77 12.96 -1.25
C PHE A 301 17.07 12.65 -2.59
N PHE A 302 17.81 12.22 -3.61
CA PHE A 302 17.21 11.86 -4.89
C PHE A 302 16.35 10.58 -4.81
N LEU A 303 16.75 9.58 -4.04
CA LEU A 303 15.95 8.38 -3.83
C LEU A 303 14.63 8.70 -3.12
N SER A 304 14.65 9.56 -2.10
CA SER A 304 13.43 10.03 -1.42
C SER A 304 12.51 10.79 -2.38
N LEU A 305 13.06 11.65 -3.23
CA LEU A 305 12.30 12.36 -4.25
C LEU A 305 11.63 11.40 -5.25
N LEU A 306 12.32 10.33 -5.66
CA LEU A 306 11.75 9.29 -6.53
C LEU A 306 10.65 8.47 -5.80
N GLU A 307 10.82 8.22 -4.51
CA GLU A 307 9.83 7.53 -3.69
C GLU A 307 8.58 8.38 -3.51
N ASP A 308 8.72 9.64 -3.11
CA ASP A 308 7.61 10.59 -2.89
C ASP A 308 6.83 10.89 -4.19
N SER A 309 7.51 10.89 -5.34
CA SER A 309 6.85 11.02 -6.66
C SER A 309 6.03 9.80 -7.07
N GLY A 310 6.08 8.71 -6.30
CA GLY A 310 5.45 7.43 -6.63
C GLY A 310 6.13 6.67 -7.78
N TYR A 311 7.30 7.13 -8.24
CA TYR A 311 8.03 6.49 -9.33
C TYR A 311 8.52 5.08 -8.97
N MET A 312 8.92 4.85 -7.71
CA MET A 312 9.35 3.54 -7.23
C MET A 312 8.26 2.47 -7.33
N ALA A 313 7.00 2.82 -7.06
CA ALA A 313 5.87 1.90 -7.23
C ALA A 313 5.65 1.52 -8.70
N ARG A 314 5.82 2.48 -9.62
CA ARG A 314 5.74 2.25 -11.07
C ARG A 314 6.85 1.34 -11.58
N VAL A 315 8.08 1.57 -11.13
CA VAL A 315 9.23 0.70 -11.43
C VAL A 315 9.00 -0.72 -10.93
N ALA A 316 8.52 -0.87 -9.70
CA ALA A 316 8.20 -2.19 -9.13
C ALA A 316 7.17 -2.95 -9.99
N PHE A 317 6.13 -2.25 -10.48
CA PHE A 317 5.12 -2.84 -11.38
C PHE A 317 5.71 -3.29 -12.72
N VAL A 318 6.52 -2.46 -13.35
CA VAL A 318 7.16 -2.79 -14.64
C VAL A 318 8.13 -3.95 -14.51
N MET A 319 8.94 -3.93 -13.45
CA MET A 319 9.96 -4.96 -13.19
C MET A 319 9.38 -6.28 -12.70
N ASP A 320 8.13 -6.31 -12.23
CA ASP A 320 7.46 -7.52 -11.72
C ASP A 320 7.47 -8.64 -12.78
N LYS A 321 7.15 -8.31 -14.04
CA LYS A 321 7.17 -9.29 -15.14
C LYS A 321 8.56 -9.89 -15.39
N LEU A 322 9.63 -9.10 -15.20
CA LEU A 322 11.00 -9.55 -15.38
C LEU A 322 11.47 -10.37 -14.18
N LEU A 323 11.23 -9.87 -12.96
CA LEU A 323 11.69 -10.48 -11.71
C LEU A 323 10.97 -11.79 -11.40
N ARG A 324 9.71 -11.93 -11.79
CA ARG A 324 8.98 -13.23 -11.67
C ARG A 324 9.63 -14.36 -12.45
N LYS A 325 10.34 -14.08 -13.54
CA LYS A 325 11.08 -15.11 -14.29
C LYS A 325 12.22 -15.72 -13.48
N ILE A 326 12.77 -14.98 -12.53
CA ILE A 326 13.82 -15.44 -11.61
C ILE A 326 13.27 -15.77 -10.22
N GLY A 327 11.94 -15.79 -10.08
CA GLY A 327 11.24 -16.16 -8.85
C GLY A 327 11.21 -15.09 -7.77
N LEU A 328 11.37 -13.80 -8.13
CA LEU A 328 11.27 -12.65 -7.24
C LEU A 328 10.02 -11.79 -7.57
N SER A 329 9.46 -11.13 -6.57
CA SER A 329 8.40 -10.14 -6.78
C SER A 329 8.96 -8.81 -7.29
N GLY A 330 8.16 -8.04 -8.03
CA GLY A 330 8.56 -6.71 -8.52
C GLY A 330 8.98 -5.74 -7.43
N ARG A 331 8.42 -5.89 -6.22
CA ARG A 331 8.80 -5.05 -5.06
C ARG A 331 10.24 -5.25 -4.61
N SER A 332 10.86 -6.39 -4.93
CA SER A 332 12.27 -6.67 -4.59
C SER A 332 13.25 -5.74 -5.31
N ILE A 333 12.84 -5.10 -6.43
CA ILE A 333 13.68 -4.16 -7.15
C ILE A 333 14.04 -2.92 -6.31
N VAL A 334 13.13 -2.45 -5.44
CA VAL A 334 13.33 -1.23 -4.66
C VAL A 334 14.52 -1.37 -3.70
N PRO A 335 14.60 -2.40 -2.81
CA PRO A 335 15.81 -2.65 -2.01
C PRO A 335 17.07 -2.85 -2.83
N MET A 336 16.97 -3.50 -3.99
CA MET A 336 18.12 -3.71 -4.87
C MET A 336 18.64 -2.39 -5.46
N LEU A 337 17.76 -1.48 -5.88
CA LEU A 337 18.12 -0.15 -6.37
C LEU A 337 18.79 0.70 -5.28
N ILE A 338 18.27 0.69 -4.06
CA ILE A 338 18.90 1.33 -2.91
C ILE A 338 20.30 0.74 -2.67
N GLY A 339 20.46 -0.58 -2.88
CA GLY A 339 21.72 -1.32 -2.77
C GLY A 339 22.82 -0.85 -3.73
N PHE A 340 22.49 -0.29 -4.91
CA PHE A 340 23.46 0.36 -5.81
C PHE A 340 24.11 1.60 -5.16
N GLY A 341 23.37 2.31 -4.32
CA GLY A 341 23.92 3.43 -3.56
C GLY A 341 24.64 2.99 -2.29
N CYS A 342 23.95 2.22 -1.46
CA CYS A 342 24.50 1.72 -0.20
C CYS A 342 23.82 0.38 0.17
N THR A 343 24.64 -0.65 0.39
CA THR A 343 24.17 -2.00 0.72
C THR A 343 23.38 -2.06 2.03
N VAL A 344 23.76 -1.28 3.05
CA VAL A 344 23.13 -1.32 4.38
C VAL A 344 21.66 -0.91 4.32
N PRO A 345 21.28 0.29 3.82
CA PRO A 345 19.88 0.65 3.70
C PRO A 345 19.12 -0.22 2.68
N GLY A 346 19.78 -0.72 1.62
CA GLY A 346 19.19 -1.69 0.71
C GLY A 346 18.75 -2.98 1.42
N VAL A 347 19.58 -3.54 2.27
CA VAL A 347 19.23 -4.70 3.10
C VAL A 347 18.13 -4.34 4.11
N MET A 348 18.20 -3.18 4.74
CA MET A 348 17.15 -2.74 5.68
C MET A 348 15.79 -2.54 4.99
N ALA A 349 15.77 -1.99 3.79
CA ALA A 349 14.53 -1.81 3.00
C ALA A 349 13.87 -3.15 2.62
N SER A 350 14.63 -4.25 2.57
CA SER A 350 14.06 -5.58 2.30
C SER A 350 13.06 -6.06 3.36
N ARG A 351 13.03 -5.42 4.55
CA ARG A 351 12.03 -5.72 5.61
C ARG A 351 10.59 -5.41 5.18
N THR A 352 10.40 -4.53 4.20
CA THR A 352 9.08 -4.19 3.66
C THR A 352 8.48 -5.28 2.78
N LEU A 353 9.27 -6.29 2.39
CA LEU A 353 8.82 -7.40 1.58
C LEU A 353 8.00 -8.39 2.42
N SER A 354 6.79 -8.70 1.95
CA SER A 354 5.85 -9.60 2.62
C SER A 354 6.27 -11.08 2.55
N SER A 355 6.94 -11.47 1.46
CA SER A 355 7.43 -12.85 1.24
C SER A 355 8.79 -13.05 1.91
N GLU A 356 8.89 -14.06 2.78
CA GLU A 356 10.15 -14.43 3.43
C GLU A 356 11.21 -14.91 2.42
N ARG A 357 10.77 -15.62 1.38
CA ARG A 357 11.63 -16.06 0.27
C ARG A 357 12.23 -14.86 -0.47
N ASP A 358 11.37 -13.91 -0.88
CA ASP A 358 11.82 -12.71 -1.60
C ASP A 358 12.78 -11.88 -0.74
N ARG A 359 12.48 -11.74 0.55
CA ARG A 359 13.34 -11.04 1.50
C ARG A 359 14.73 -11.68 1.59
N LYS A 360 14.82 -13.01 1.78
CA LYS A 360 16.10 -13.74 1.87
C LYS A 360 16.90 -13.62 0.57
N MET A 361 16.25 -13.78 -0.58
CA MET A 361 16.91 -13.66 -1.89
C MET A 361 17.40 -12.24 -2.15
N THR A 362 16.59 -11.23 -1.82
CA THR A 362 16.98 -9.81 -1.97
C THR A 362 18.17 -9.46 -1.09
N ILE A 363 18.18 -9.93 0.17
CA ILE A 363 19.33 -9.74 1.10
C ILE A 363 20.61 -10.37 0.53
N LEU A 364 20.51 -11.57 -0.06
CA LEU A 364 21.65 -12.24 -0.67
C LEU A 364 22.16 -11.51 -1.92
N LEU A 365 21.28 -10.97 -2.75
CA LEU A 365 21.63 -10.29 -4.00
C LEU A 365 22.15 -8.87 -3.81
N THR A 366 21.65 -8.15 -2.81
CA THR A 366 22.01 -6.74 -2.56
C THR A 366 23.53 -6.51 -2.40
N PRO A 367 24.32 -7.34 -1.68
CA PRO A 367 25.77 -7.16 -1.57
C PRO A 367 26.56 -7.36 -2.89
N PHE A 368 25.95 -8.03 -3.89
CA PHE A 368 26.58 -8.16 -5.21
C PHE A 368 26.38 -6.92 -6.08
N MET A 369 25.48 -6.02 -5.70
CA MET A 369 25.32 -4.74 -6.37
C MET A 369 26.55 -3.87 -6.09
N SER A 370 27.13 -3.29 -7.15
CA SER A 370 28.30 -2.41 -7.02
C SER A 370 27.85 -1.07 -6.46
N CYS A 371 28.31 -0.72 -5.26
CA CYS A 371 28.17 0.63 -4.72
C CYS A 371 29.38 1.49 -5.08
N SER A 372 29.30 2.82 -4.89
CA SER A 372 30.36 3.76 -5.20
C SER A 372 31.70 3.40 -4.54
N ALA A 373 31.68 2.90 -3.31
CA ALA A 373 32.88 2.48 -2.58
C ALA A 373 33.55 1.20 -3.13
N LYS A 374 32.89 0.46 -4.04
CA LYS A 374 33.48 -0.73 -4.71
C LYS A 374 34.02 -0.43 -6.10
N ILE A 375 33.67 0.72 -6.67
CA ILE A 375 34.05 1.10 -8.04
C ILE A 375 35.26 2.07 -8.01
N SER A 376 35.49 2.74 -6.91
CA SER A 376 36.71 3.52 -6.62
C SER A 376 37.82 2.56 -6.10
#